data_535616b343f1dac3a80ca464ff5f0d07
#
_entry.id   535616b343f1dac3a80ca464ff5f0d07
#
_cell.length_a   1.000
_cell.length_b   1.000
_cell.length_c   1.000
_cell.angle_alpha   90.00
_cell.angle_beta   90.00
_cell.angle_gamma   90.00
#
_symmetry.space_group_name_H-M   'P 1'
#
loop_
_entity.id
_entity.type
_entity.pdbx_description
1 polymer ?
#
loop_
_entity_poly.entity_id
_entity_poly.type
_entity_poly.pdbx_seq_one_letter_code
_entity_poly.pdbx_strand_id
1 'polypeptide(L)'
;MGERRQHSRQQTGLTVEVFDRHSGRSLGRLADLSAEGFMLCGVEVPEADSVWDCRLVPAPPLDEIGEIHLGADCLWSRAGTDGQLGWAGFHIIDIAEDQAELIEQLLVLLGGAASS
;
A
#
# COMPACT_ATOMS: atom_id res chain seq x y z
N MET A 1 -12.34 21.04 -11.21
CA MET A 1 -12.24 19.79 -11.64
C MET A 1 -11.15 18.93 -11.23
N GLY A 2 -10.35 19.28 -10.32
CA GLY A 2 -9.34 18.37 -9.82
C GLY A 2 -9.91 17.09 -9.26
N GLU A 3 -11.16 17.11 -8.96
CA GLU A 3 -11.78 15.96 -8.35
C GLU A 3 -11.81 14.75 -9.26
N ARG A 4 -11.56 14.91 -10.53
CA ARG A 4 -11.61 13.76 -11.40
C ARG A 4 -10.55 12.73 -11.10
N ARG A 5 -9.38 13.16 -10.71
CA ARG A 5 -8.34 12.21 -10.38
C ARG A 5 -8.68 11.42 -9.15
N GLN A 6 -9.27 12.11 -8.20
CA GLN A 6 -9.68 11.41 -7.00
C GLN A 6 -10.85 10.51 -7.28
N HIS A 7 -11.63 10.85 -8.26
CA HIS A 7 -12.75 10.03 -8.61
C HIS A 7 -12.35 8.65 -9.04
N SER A 8 -11.22 8.50 -9.74
CA SER A 8 -10.83 7.18 -10.17
C SER A 8 -10.70 6.24 -9.02
N ARG A 9 -10.05 6.67 -7.96
CA ARG A 9 -9.89 5.79 -6.82
C ARG A 9 -11.18 5.61 -6.07
N GLN A 10 -11.94 6.67 -5.93
CA GLN A 10 -13.18 6.59 -5.20
C GLN A 10 -14.20 5.72 -5.91
N GLN A 11 -14.16 5.74 -7.23
CA GLN A 11 -15.10 4.95 -7.99
C GLN A 11 -14.88 3.47 -7.84
N THR A 12 -13.65 3.06 -7.60
CA THR A 12 -13.39 1.64 -7.40
C THR A 12 -13.86 1.17 -6.05
N GLY A 13 -13.89 2.07 -5.07
CA GLY A 13 -14.20 1.67 -3.71
C GLY A 13 -13.18 0.72 -3.13
N LEU A 14 -12.02 0.61 -3.75
CA LEU A 14 -11.01 -0.35 -3.37
C LEU A 14 -10.04 0.26 -2.37
N THR A 15 -9.84 -0.44 -1.27
CA THR A 15 -8.80 -0.09 -0.31
C THR A 15 -7.86 -1.26 -0.18
N VAL A 16 -6.65 -0.99 0.31
CA VAL A 16 -5.66 -2.03 0.51
C VAL A 16 -5.05 -1.85 1.88
N GLU A 17 -5.16 -2.89 2.71
CA GLU A 17 -4.55 -2.91 4.02
C GLU A 17 -3.26 -3.69 3.94
N VAL A 18 -2.24 -3.22 4.65
CA VAL A 18 -0.93 -3.85 4.64
C VAL A 18 -0.65 -4.42 6.01
N PHE A 19 -0.29 -5.69 6.04
CA PHE A 19 -0.04 -6.43 7.29
C PHE A 19 1.38 -6.96 7.31
N ASP A 20 1.92 -7.10 8.52
CA ASP A 20 3.15 -7.84 8.74
C ASP A 20 2.83 -9.32 8.59
N ARG A 21 3.57 -10.01 7.71
CA ARG A 21 3.28 -11.42 7.43
C ARG A 21 3.54 -12.31 8.62
N HIS A 22 4.44 -11.91 9.50
CA HIS A 22 4.83 -12.78 10.62
C HIS A 22 3.86 -12.67 11.79
N SER A 23 3.45 -11.46 12.13
CA SER A 23 2.59 -11.26 13.30
C SER A 23 1.13 -11.07 12.94
N GLY A 24 0.83 -10.71 11.71
CA GLY A 24 -0.52 -10.36 11.30
C GLY A 24 -0.92 -8.95 11.72
N ARG A 25 -0.01 -8.21 12.30
CA ARG A 25 -0.31 -6.85 12.74
C ARG A 25 -0.50 -5.92 11.54
N SER A 26 -1.49 -5.04 11.63
CA SER A 26 -1.71 -4.07 10.57
C SER A 26 -0.64 -3.00 10.63
N LEU A 27 -0.02 -2.72 9.49
CA LEU A 27 0.98 -1.67 9.37
C LEU A 27 0.36 -0.36 8.89
N GLY A 28 -0.85 -0.43 8.36
CA GLY A 28 -1.55 0.74 7.87
C GLY A 28 -2.30 0.43 6.60
N ARG A 29 -2.90 1.47 6.06
CA ARG A 29 -3.65 1.39 4.82
C ARG A 29 -2.86 2.05 3.71
N LEU A 30 -2.89 1.43 2.54
CA LEU A 30 -2.18 1.95 1.39
C LEU A 30 -2.74 3.31 1.00
N ALA A 31 -1.88 4.31 0.94
CA ALA A 31 -2.25 5.65 0.52
C ALA A 31 -1.78 5.93 -0.90
N ASP A 32 -0.68 5.30 -1.30
CA ASP A 32 -0.14 5.51 -2.63
C ASP A 32 0.71 4.30 -2.98
N LEU A 33 0.80 3.98 -4.27
CA LEU A 33 1.51 2.79 -4.72
C LEU A 33 2.19 3.08 -6.03
N SER A 34 3.43 2.59 -6.14
CA SER A 34 4.16 2.57 -7.40
C SER A 34 4.85 1.23 -7.52
N ALA A 35 5.50 0.99 -8.64
CA ALA A 35 6.22 -0.27 -8.84
C ALA A 35 7.39 -0.40 -7.88
N GLU A 36 7.88 0.69 -7.34
CA GLU A 36 9.09 0.68 -6.51
C GLU A 36 8.84 0.86 -5.05
N GLY A 37 7.66 1.32 -4.66
CA GLY A 37 7.39 1.56 -3.26
C GLY A 37 5.97 1.99 -3.01
N PHE A 38 5.68 2.30 -1.74
CA PHE A 38 4.32 2.67 -1.38
C PHE A 38 4.33 3.53 -0.13
N MET A 39 3.20 4.17 0.11
CA MET A 39 3.01 5.00 1.28
C MET A 39 1.81 4.49 2.04
N LEU A 40 1.93 4.43 3.35
CA LEU A 40 0.86 3.97 4.23
C LEU A 40 0.41 5.08 5.16
N CYS A 41 -0.83 5.00 5.59
CA CYS A 41 -1.32 5.82 6.70
C CYS A 41 -2.03 4.90 7.69
N GLY A 42 -1.96 5.26 8.96
CA GLY A 42 -2.58 4.44 9.99
C GLY A 42 -2.39 5.02 11.37
N VAL A 43 -3.01 4.35 12.34
CA VAL A 43 -2.92 4.80 13.72
C VAL A 43 -1.52 4.62 14.25
N GLU A 44 -0.91 3.49 13.93
CA GLU A 44 0.47 3.20 14.33
C GLU A 44 1.23 2.73 13.12
N VAL A 45 2.07 3.60 12.58
CA VAL A 45 2.87 3.23 11.42
C VAL A 45 4.24 2.76 11.88
N PRO A 46 4.93 1.93 11.08
CA PRO A 46 6.28 1.48 11.43
C PRO A 46 7.26 2.63 11.52
N GLU A 47 8.32 2.41 12.24
CA GLU A 47 9.38 3.39 12.37
C GLU A 47 10.30 3.37 11.16
N ALA A 48 10.93 4.50 10.89
CA ALA A 48 11.91 4.58 9.83
C ALA A 48 13.07 3.61 10.09
N ASP A 49 13.69 3.17 9.01
CA ASP A 49 14.82 2.25 9.05
C ASP A 49 14.45 0.87 9.58
N SER A 50 13.21 0.45 9.33
CA SER A 50 12.78 -0.89 9.67
C SER A 50 12.44 -1.67 8.41
N VAL A 51 12.59 -2.99 8.46
CA VAL A 51 12.36 -3.87 7.32
C VAL A 51 11.21 -4.81 7.67
N TRP A 52 10.32 -5.01 6.71
CA TRP A 52 9.09 -5.75 6.95
C TRP A 52 8.81 -6.70 5.80
N ASP A 53 8.27 -7.86 6.13
CA ASP A 53 7.64 -8.75 5.15
C ASP A 53 6.18 -8.40 5.14
N CYS A 54 5.70 -7.91 4.01
CA CYS A 54 4.38 -7.30 3.93
C CYS A 54 3.41 -8.17 3.17
N ARG A 55 2.15 -8.07 3.58
CA ARG A 55 1.04 -8.71 2.92
C ARG A 55 0.02 -7.64 2.61
N LEU A 56 -0.19 -7.37 1.33
CA LEU A 56 -1.15 -6.37 0.87
C LEU A 56 -2.46 -7.07 0.56
N VAL A 57 -3.53 -6.63 1.21
CA VAL A 57 -4.82 -7.29 1.13
C VAL A 57 -5.86 -6.30 0.63
N PRO A 58 -6.33 -6.46 -0.61
CA PRO A 58 -7.40 -5.60 -1.13
C PRO A 58 -8.74 -5.89 -0.46
N ALA A 59 -9.53 -4.83 -0.33
CA ALA A 59 -10.89 -4.94 0.18
C ALA A 59 -11.78 -4.00 -0.60
N PRO A 60 -12.83 -4.48 -1.26
CA PRO A 60 -13.27 -5.87 -1.25
C PRO A 60 -12.28 -6.80 -1.95
N PRO A 61 -12.34 -8.09 -1.65
CA PRO A 61 -11.40 -9.03 -2.25
C PRO A 61 -11.51 -9.02 -3.78
N LEU A 62 -10.36 -9.24 -4.40
CA LEU A 62 -10.27 -9.28 -5.86
C LEU A 62 -9.96 -10.70 -6.30
N ASP A 63 -10.66 -11.17 -7.33
CA ASP A 63 -10.47 -12.53 -7.79
C ASP A 63 -9.09 -12.75 -8.39
N GLU A 64 -8.60 -11.76 -9.13
CA GLU A 64 -7.35 -11.93 -9.85
C GLU A 64 -6.12 -11.73 -9.01
N ILE A 65 -6.24 -10.96 -7.94
CA ILE A 65 -5.06 -10.57 -7.20
C ILE A 65 -4.92 -11.32 -5.88
N GLY A 66 -5.99 -11.43 -5.12
CA GLY A 66 -5.90 -12.02 -3.80
C GLY A 66 -5.04 -11.18 -2.89
N GLU A 67 -3.88 -11.70 -2.54
CA GLU A 67 -2.92 -11.00 -1.68
C GLU A 67 -1.61 -10.84 -2.40
N ILE A 68 -0.88 -9.78 -2.04
CA ILE A 68 0.45 -9.56 -2.61
C ILE A 68 1.47 -9.58 -1.47
N HIS A 69 2.54 -10.35 -1.67
CA HIS A 69 3.59 -10.51 -0.68
C HIS A 69 4.87 -9.88 -1.19
N LEU A 70 5.51 -9.10 -0.33
CA LEU A 70 6.77 -8.47 -0.69
C LEU A 70 7.52 -8.05 0.55
N GLY A 71 8.82 -7.81 0.39
CA GLY A 71 9.62 -7.22 1.45
C GLY A 71 9.85 -5.75 1.16
N ALA A 72 9.84 -4.94 2.20
CA ALA A 72 10.00 -3.51 2.04
C ALA A 72 10.72 -2.92 3.24
N ASP A 73 11.44 -1.82 3.02
CA ASP A 73 12.00 -1.08 4.13
C ASP A 73 11.29 0.26 4.27
N CYS A 74 11.11 0.66 5.51
CA CYS A 74 10.47 1.93 5.82
C CYS A 74 11.53 3.01 5.76
N LEU A 75 11.38 3.93 4.81
CA LEU A 75 12.37 4.96 4.58
C LEU A 75 12.16 6.14 5.51
N TRP A 76 10.91 6.46 5.79
CA TRP A 76 10.57 7.56 6.66
C TRP A 76 9.23 7.29 7.31
N SER A 77 9.00 7.96 8.41
CA SER A 77 7.76 7.75 9.15
C SER A 77 7.46 9.02 9.93
N ARG A 78 6.19 9.34 10.04
CA ARG A 78 5.72 10.48 10.80
C ARG A 78 4.52 10.03 11.62
N ALA A 79 4.68 10.02 12.94
CA ALA A 79 3.60 9.61 13.82
C ALA A 79 2.48 10.65 13.80
N GLY A 80 1.25 10.15 13.93
CA GLY A 80 0.13 11.06 14.07
C GLY A 80 0.06 11.67 15.45
N THR A 81 -0.58 12.81 15.53
CA THR A 81 -0.77 13.51 16.81
C THR A 81 -2.21 13.91 16.92
N ASP A 82 -2.70 13.93 18.15
CA ASP A 82 -4.04 14.46 18.46
C ASP A 82 -5.12 13.81 17.63
N GLY A 83 -5.08 12.49 17.54
CA GLY A 83 -6.08 11.74 16.82
C GLY A 83 -5.90 11.69 15.31
N GLN A 84 -4.84 12.28 14.80
CA GLN A 84 -4.56 12.24 13.38
C GLN A 84 -3.75 10.99 13.04
N LEU A 85 -3.89 10.55 11.79
CA LEU A 85 -3.16 9.38 11.34
C LEU A 85 -1.69 9.70 11.12
N GLY A 86 -0.85 8.69 11.30
CA GLY A 86 0.55 8.77 10.93
C GLY A 86 0.73 8.35 9.48
N TRP A 87 1.92 8.59 8.96
CA TRP A 87 2.28 8.29 7.58
C TRP A 87 3.65 7.64 7.54
N ALA A 88 3.86 6.76 6.57
CA ALA A 88 5.15 6.11 6.39
C ALA A 88 5.37 5.79 4.93
N GLY A 89 6.60 5.98 4.46
CA GLY A 89 6.99 5.67 3.09
C GLY A 89 7.89 4.47 3.06
N PHE A 90 7.66 3.58 2.08
CA PHE A 90 8.35 2.31 1.97
C PHE A 90 8.94 2.14 0.58
N HIS A 91 10.07 1.46 0.54
CA HIS A 91 10.71 1.04 -0.70
C HIS A 91 10.64 -0.48 -0.77
N ILE A 92 10.20 -0.99 -1.90
CA ILE A 92 10.13 -2.44 -2.10
C ILE A 92 11.54 -2.95 -2.37
N ILE A 93 12.01 -3.88 -1.53
CA ILE A 93 13.38 -4.38 -1.63
C ILE A 93 13.44 -5.84 -2.02
N ASP A 94 12.31 -6.55 -1.95
CA ASP A 94 12.30 -7.97 -2.27
C ASP A 94 10.91 -8.35 -2.73
N ILE A 95 10.79 -8.73 -3.98
CA ILE A 95 9.49 -9.11 -4.51
C ILE A 95 9.69 -10.15 -5.61
N ALA A 96 8.93 -11.23 -5.54
CA ALA A 96 8.99 -12.26 -6.56
C ALA A 96 8.34 -11.75 -7.84
N GLU A 97 8.75 -12.32 -8.97
CA GLU A 97 8.32 -11.82 -10.26
C GLU A 97 6.80 -11.89 -10.43
N ASP A 98 6.18 -12.98 -9.98
CA ASP A 98 4.74 -13.10 -10.08
C ASP A 98 4.03 -12.09 -9.18
N GLN A 99 4.63 -11.74 -8.05
CA GLN A 99 4.06 -10.74 -7.16
C GLN A 99 4.21 -9.34 -7.77
N ALA A 100 5.30 -9.09 -8.46
CA ALA A 100 5.49 -7.81 -9.14
C ALA A 100 4.43 -7.60 -10.20
N GLU A 101 4.02 -8.66 -10.90
CA GLU A 101 2.94 -8.55 -11.86
C GLU A 101 1.63 -8.18 -11.19
N LEU A 102 1.41 -8.69 -9.99
CA LEU A 102 0.19 -8.34 -9.25
C LEU A 102 0.21 -6.87 -8.84
N ILE A 103 1.38 -6.34 -8.52
CA ILE A 103 1.50 -4.90 -8.23
C ILE A 103 1.08 -4.09 -9.46
N GLU A 104 1.51 -4.52 -10.65
CA GLU A 104 1.13 -3.81 -11.87
C GLU A 104 -0.38 -3.85 -12.08
N GLN A 105 -0.99 -4.99 -11.84
CA GLN A 105 -2.44 -5.11 -11.98
C GLN A 105 -3.15 -4.23 -10.96
N LEU A 106 -2.65 -4.19 -9.73
CA LEU A 106 -3.26 -3.38 -8.70
C LEU A 106 -3.15 -1.90 -9.05
N LEU A 107 -2.02 -1.48 -9.63
CA LEU A 107 -1.85 -0.10 -10.05
C LEU A 107 -2.91 0.30 -11.05
N VAL A 108 -3.21 -0.59 -12.01
CA VAL A 108 -4.26 -0.28 -12.98
C VAL A 108 -5.60 -0.12 -12.28
N LEU A 109 -5.91 -1.01 -11.34
CA LEU A 109 -7.19 -0.97 -10.64
C LEU A 109 -7.32 0.28 -9.78
N LEU A 110 -6.22 0.77 -9.24
CA LEU A 110 -6.23 1.99 -8.45
C LEU A 110 -6.21 3.23 -9.31
N GLY A 111 -6.14 3.06 -10.63
CA GLY A 111 -6.17 4.17 -11.54
C GLY A 111 -4.84 4.85 -11.74
N GLY A 112 -3.80 4.38 -11.08
CA GLY A 112 -2.52 5.06 -11.14
C GLY A 112 -1.83 4.94 -12.48
N ALA A 113 -1.74 3.73 -12.99
CA ALA A 113 -1.07 3.50 -14.26
C ALA A 113 -1.86 4.05 -15.43
N ALA A 114 -3.16 4.06 -15.30
CA ALA A 114 -4.00 4.52 -16.40
C ALA A 114 -3.84 5.99 -16.68
N SER A 115 -3.38 6.73 -15.70
CA SER A 115 -3.25 8.17 -15.86
C SER A 115 -2.04 8.57 -16.67
N SER A 116 -1.14 7.66 -16.87
CA SER A 116 0.09 8.00 -17.60
C SER A 116 -0.09 7.96 -19.09
#